data_c5c24457bc2654a201800a672ba694d0
#
_entry.id   c5c24457bc2654a201800a672ba694d0
#
_cell.length_a   1.000
_cell.length_b   1.000
_cell.length_c   1.000
_cell.angle_alpha   90.00
_cell.angle_beta   90.00
_cell.angle_gamma   90.00
#
_symmetry.space_group_name_H-M   'P 1'
#
loop_
_entity.id
_entity.type
_entity.pdbx_description
1 polymer ?
#
loop_
_entity_poly.entity_id
_entity_poly.type
_entity_poly.pdbx_seq_one_letter_code
_entity_poly.pdbx_strand_id
1 'polypeptide(L)'
;MSASTVSTSPIYSYAYGGPVATGKIKAIPEDFFVDEQLDFEPSGEGEHVFLHIEKRCLTTLAVRDKVAKLAACKSMDVGYSGLKDKWAVTRQWFSVYLPGGDQLDWQSLCEQDGSDKGSGAYIKLLTVCRHSRKLRRGTHKANAFKLVVSSLESSSLTRCDVAFKDQLAQKIKALCEQGVPNYFGEQRFGRNNLAKARALFSANKRMPREQRSLCLSAARSYLFNQVLDARVAADNWSTYLDGDVLMLDGSRSRFVLDEDSVDKEQVAADIDQR
;
A
#
# COMPACT_ATOMS: atom_id res chain seq x y z
N MET A 1 -17.94 23.66 14.33
CA MET A 1 -16.87 24.37 13.61
C MET A 1 -15.70 23.44 13.50
N SER A 2 -15.54 22.76 12.36
CA SER A 2 -14.45 21.81 12.10
C SER A 2 -13.25 22.62 11.61
N ALA A 3 -12.21 22.71 12.41
CA ALA A 3 -10.95 23.33 12.00
C ALA A 3 -10.33 22.44 10.91
N SER A 4 -10.29 22.94 9.68
CA SER A 4 -9.51 22.35 8.61
C SER A 4 -8.03 22.42 9.02
N THR A 5 -7.49 21.28 9.45
CA THR A 5 -6.04 21.13 9.63
C THR A 5 -5.39 21.28 8.26
N VAL A 6 -4.78 22.43 8.04
CA VAL A 6 -3.86 22.64 6.92
C VAL A 6 -2.78 21.58 7.07
N SER A 7 -2.70 20.67 6.10
CA SER A 7 -1.63 19.68 6.04
C SER A 7 -0.30 20.43 5.90
N THR A 8 0.61 20.21 6.85
CA THR A 8 1.98 20.76 6.83
C THR A 8 2.96 19.85 6.08
N SER A 9 2.44 18.98 5.22
CA SER A 9 3.29 18.12 4.40
C SER A 9 4.03 18.95 3.36
N PRO A 10 5.30 18.67 3.10
CA PRO A 10 6.04 19.35 2.05
C PRO A 10 5.34 19.13 0.71
N ILE A 11 5.21 20.19 -0.08
CA ILE A 11 4.74 20.12 -1.45
C ILE A 11 5.93 19.68 -2.28
N TYR A 12 5.83 18.52 -2.93
CA TYR A 12 6.84 17.99 -3.82
C TYR A 12 6.58 18.40 -5.27
N SER A 13 7.62 18.36 -6.08
CA SER A 13 7.57 18.65 -7.51
C SER A 13 6.71 17.62 -8.26
N TYR A 14 6.02 18.06 -9.29
CA TYR A 14 5.22 17.22 -10.17
C TYR A 14 5.96 16.96 -11.47
N ALA A 15 6.15 15.70 -11.86
CA ALA A 15 6.84 15.34 -13.10
C ALA A 15 6.12 15.82 -14.36
N TYR A 16 4.77 15.88 -14.32
CA TYR A 16 3.95 16.23 -15.48
C TYR A 16 3.10 17.49 -15.24
N GLY A 17 3.63 18.45 -14.48
CA GLY A 17 2.88 19.64 -14.05
C GLY A 17 1.87 19.33 -12.96
N GLY A 18 1.22 20.34 -12.41
CA GLY A 18 0.30 20.24 -11.29
C GLY A 18 -0.97 19.40 -11.59
N PRO A 19 -1.81 19.16 -10.58
CA PRO A 19 -3.06 18.43 -10.75
C PRO A 19 -4.03 19.20 -11.64
N VAL A 20 -4.73 18.49 -12.52
CA VAL A 20 -5.77 19.09 -13.40
C VAL A 20 -7.10 19.26 -12.66
N ALA A 21 -7.28 18.56 -11.56
CA ALA A 21 -8.46 18.63 -10.71
C ALA A 21 -8.16 18.17 -9.29
N THR A 22 -9.02 18.53 -8.36
CA THR A 22 -9.13 17.95 -7.03
C THR A 22 -10.37 17.06 -6.95
N GLY A 23 -10.42 16.15 -6.00
CA GLY A 23 -11.57 15.26 -5.83
C GLY A 23 -11.57 14.61 -4.46
N LYS A 24 -12.64 13.88 -4.15
CA LYS A 24 -12.81 13.12 -2.91
C LYS A 24 -12.60 11.65 -3.16
N ILE A 25 -11.80 11.00 -2.32
CA ILE A 25 -11.65 9.55 -2.26
C ILE A 25 -12.33 9.04 -0.99
N LYS A 26 -12.74 7.76 -0.98
CA LYS A 26 -13.36 7.13 0.20
C LYS A 26 -14.64 7.83 0.67
N ALA A 27 -15.44 8.39 -0.24
CA ALA A 27 -16.74 8.94 0.11
C ALA A 27 -17.66 7.85 0.67
N ILE A 28 -17.62 6.67 0.08
CA ILE A 28 -18.18 5.43 0.60
C ILE A 28 -17.09 4.34 0.62
N PRO A 29 -17.24 3.25 1.39
CA PRO A 29 -16.23 2.19 1.47
C PRO A 29 -15.88 1.55 0.12
N GLU A 30 -16.84 1.45 -0.78
CA GLU A 30 -16.69 0.89 -2.12
C GLU A 30 -15.78 1.71 -3.04
N ASP A 31 -15.61 2.99 -2.75
CA ASP A 31 -14.71 3.88 -3.49
C ASP A 31 -13.23 3.54 -3.29
N PHE A 32 -12.94 2.70 -2.30
CA PHE A 32 -11.59 2.27 -1.96
C PHE A 32 -11.53 0.75 -1.85
N PHE A 33 -11.30 0.12 -3.00
CA PHE A 33 -11.15 -1.32 -3.08
C PHE A 33 -9.68 -1.72 -3.13
N VAL A 34 -9.30 -2.73 -2.32
CA VAL A 34 -7.94 -3.29 -2.25
C VAL A 34 -8.00 -4.79 -2.34
N ASP A 35 -7.21 -5.37 -3.23
CA ASP A 35 -7.07 -6.83 -3.38
C ASP A 35 -5.62 -7.24 -3.16
N GLU A 36 -5.38 -8.06 -2.12
CA GLU A 36 -4.05 -8.55 -1.75
C GLU A 36 -3.61 -9.66 -2.69
N GLN A 37 -2.48 -9.47 -3.34
CA GLN A 37 -1.88 -10.44 -4.25
C GLN A 37 -0.77 -11.22 -3.52
N LEU A 38 -0.87 -12.54 -3.48
CA LEU A 38 0.22 -13.40 -3.03
C LEU A 38 1.27 -13.54 -4.14
N ASP A 39 2.52 -13.84 -3.76
CA ASP A 39 3.61 -14.18 -4.69
C ASP A 39 3.72 -15.68 -4.95
N PHE A 40 2.79 -16.44 -4.41
CA PHE A 40 2.71 -17.91 -4.55
C PHE A 40 1.24 -18.33 -4.61
N GLU A 41 1.01 -19.51 -5.16
CA GLU A 41 -0.29 -20.18 -5.08
C GLU A 41 -0.33 -21.11 -3.87
N PRO A 42 -1.43 -21.13 -3.09
CA PRO A 42 -1.59 -22.12 -2.03
C PRO A 42 -1.48 -23.56 -2.57
N SER A 43 -0.72 -24.42 -1.88
CA SER A 43 -0.38 -25.76 -2.38
C SER A 43 -1.56 -26.74 -2.48
N GLY A 44 -2.71 -26.41 -1.92
CA GLY A 44 -3.87 -27.29 -1.83
C GLY A 44 -3.81 -28.31 -0.69
N GLU A 45 -2.64 -28.49 -0.08
CA GLU A 45 -2.38 -29.45 0.99
C GLU A 45 -1.59 -28.81 2.14
N GLY A 46 -1.51 -29.49 3.27
CA GLY A 46 -0.76 -29.02 4.44
C GLY A 46 -1.65 -28.72 5.65
N GLU A 47 -1.00 -28.30 6.75
CA GLU A 47 -1.65 -28.12 8.05
C GLU A 47 -2.24 -26.73 8.30
N HIS A 48 -2.01 -25.79 7.38
CA HIS A 48 -2.60 -24.45 7.46
C HIS A 48 -3.81 -24.32 6.53
N VAL A 49 -4.93 -23.91 7.08
CA VAL A 49 -6.09 -23.46 6.28
C VAL A 49 -5.87 -22.01 5.90
N PHE A 50 -5.92 -21.73 4.61
CA PHE A 50 -5.89 -20.38 4.05
C PHE A 50 -7.31 -19.95 3.68
N LEU A 51 -7.67 -18.76 4.14
CA LEU A 51 -8.97 -18.13 3.94
C LEU A 51 -8.77 -16.86 3.14
N HIS A 52 -9.28 -16.79 1.91
CA HIS A 52 -9.38 -15.56 1.15
C HIS A 52 -10.69 -14.87 1.52
N ILE A 53 -10.60 -13.71 2.15
CA ILE A 53 -11.74 -13.02 2.75
C ILE A 53 -11.85 -11.61 2.16
N GLU A 54 -13.06 -11.28 1.69
CA GLU A 54 -13.47 -9.91 1.45
C GLU A 54 -14.18 -9.36 2.69
N LYS A 55 -13.78 -8.17 3.12
CA LYS A 55 -14.40 -7.46 4.23
C LYS A 55 -14.74 -6.02 3.87
N ARG A 56 -15.81 -5.51 4.45
CA ARG A 56 -16.25 -4.11 4.35
C ARG A 56 -16.39 -3.52 5.74
N CYS A 57 -15.90 -2.31 5.94
CA CYS A 57 -15.98 -1.54 7.18
C CYS A 57 -15.43 -2.25 8.44
N LEU A 58 -14.58 -3.24 8.29
CA LEU A 58 -13.94 -3.99 9.37
C LEU A 58 -12.41 -3.81 9.34
N THR A 59 -11.76 -3.86 10.50
CA THR A 59 -10.29 -3.93 10.56
C THR A 59 -9.80 -5.35 10.29
N THR A 60 -8.57 -5.51 9.82
CA THR A 60 -7.92 -6.82 9.71
C THR A 60 -7.91 -7.56 11.06
N LEU A 61 -7.70 -6.82 12.16
CA LEU A 61 -7.67 -7.42 13.50
C LEU A 61 -9.04 -7.96 13.93
N ALA A 62 -10.12 -7.25 13.61
CA ALA A 62 -11.47 -7.72 13.91
C ALA A 62 -11.80 -9.03 13.17
N VAL A 63 -11.41 -9.12 11.89
CA VAL A 63 -11.59 -10.36 11.12
C VAL A 63 -10.70 -11.48 11.67
N ARG A 64 -9.43 -11.19 11.98
CA ARG A 64 -8.52 -12.14 12.64
C ARG A 64 -9.14 -12.74 13.91
N ASP A 65 -9.72 -11.89 14.76
CA ASP A 65 -10.29 -12.35 16.05
C ASP A 65 -11.54 -13.22 15.84
N LYS A 66 -12.36 -12.93 14.82
CA LYS A 66 -13.48 -13.79 14.42
C LYS A 66 -13.00 -15.14 13.89
N VAL A 67 -11.99 -15.16 13.04
CA VAL A 67 -11.35 -16.39 12.54
C VAL A 67 -10.76 -17.21 13.70
N ALA A 68 -10.04 -16.57 14.62
CA ALA A 68 -9.48 -17.23 15.79
C ALA A 68 -10.55 -17.86 16.69
N LYS A 69 -11.67 -17.14 16.90
CA LYS A 69 -12.81 -17.64 17.69
C LYS A 69 -13.43 -18.86 17.05
N LEU A 70 -13.67 -18.85 15.74
CA LEU A 70 -14.24 -19.99 15.01
C LEU A 70 -13.31 -21.20 15.02
N ALA A 71 -12.01 -20.97 14.87
CA ALA A 71 -10.98 -22.01 14.89
C ALA A 71 -10.57 -22.47 16.31
N ALA A 72 -11.21 -21.93 17.36
CA ALA A 72 -10.87 -22.20 18.77
C ALA A 72 -9.36 -22.04 19.08
N CYS A 73 -8.70 -21.05 18.45
CA CYS A 73 -7.28 -20.78 18.63
C CYS A 73 -7.02 -19.35 19.13
N LYS A 74 -5.76 -19.05 19.47
CA LYS A 74 -5.39 -17.69 19.89
C LYS A 74 -5.29 -16.78 18.67
N SER A 75 -5.66 -15.49 18.82
CA SER A 75 -5.55 -14.51 17.74
C SER A 75 -4.14 -14.38 17.15
N MET A 76 -3.10 -14.65 17.93
CA MET A 76 -1.71 -14.65 17.46
C MET A 76 -1.38 -15.83 16.53
N ASP A 77 -2.17 -16.89 16.56
CA ASP A 77 -1.97 -18.08 15.73
C ASP A 77 -2.57 -17.88 14.33
N VAL A 78 -3.46 -16.90 14.17
CA VAL A 78 -3.97 -16.50 12.86
C VAL A 78 -2.94 -15.61 12.16
N GLY A 79 -2.44 -16.09 11.03
CA GLY A 79 -1.50 -15.39 10.16
C GLY A 79 -2.22 -14.45 9.19
N TYR A 80 -1.59 -13.33 8.85
CA TYR A 80 -2.01 -12.42 7.78
C TYR A 80 -0.80 -11.62 7.30
N SER A 81 -0.84 -11.15 6.06
CA SER A 81 0.33 -10.52 5.42
C SER A 81 0.48 -9.03 5.77
N GLY A 82 -0.62 -8.32 5.91
CA GLY A 82 -0.60 -6.88 6.22
C GLY A 82 -1.92 -6.39 6.81
N LEU A 83 -1.93 -5.17 7.30
CA LEU A 83 -3.15 -4.50 7.75
C LEU A 83 -3.84 -3.84 6.56
N LYS A 84 -5.17 -3.94 6.50
CA LYS A 84 -6.00 -3.26 5.51
C LYS A 84 -6.90 -2.23 6.19
N ASP A 85 -7.21 -1.17 5.47
CA ASP A 85 -8.07 -0.08 5.95
C ASP A 85 -9.44 -0.59 6.43
N LYS A 86 -9.99 0.07 7.47
CA LYS A 86 -11.34 -0.20 7.96
C LYS A 86 -12.38 0.35 6.99
N TRP A 87 -12.29 1.64 6.61
CA TRP A 87 -13.22 2.32 5.71
C TRP A 87 -12.85 2.00 4.25
N ALA A 88 -13.19 0.79 3.81
CA ALA A 88 -12.84 0.22 2.52
C ALA A 88 -13.56 -1.12 2.30
N VAL A 89 -13.57 -1.59 1.07
CA VAL A 89 -13.78 -3.00 0.72
C VAL A 89 -12.41 -3.59 0.41
N THR A 90 -12.02 -4.64 1.14
CA THR A 90 -10.69 -5.21 0.97
C THR A 90 -10.71 -6.72 0.96
N ARG A 91 -9.92 -7.31 0.06
CA ARG A 91 -9.66 -8.75 0.00
C ARG A 91 -8.28 -9.02 0.55
N GLN A 92 -8.17 -9.99 1.42
CA GLN A 92 -6.90 -10.42 1.97
C GLN A 92 -6.92 -11.88 2.42
N TRP A 93 -5.72 -12.43 2.58
CA TRP A 93 -5.54 -13.78 3.03
C TRP A 93 -5.30 -13.86 4.54
N PHE A 94 -5.90 -14.89 5.16
CA PHE A 94 -5.62 -15.31 6.53
C PHE A 94 -5.20 -16.77 6.53
N SER A 95 -4.37 -17.15 7.48
CA SER A 95 -4.00 -18.56 7.66
C SER A 95 -4.19 -18.99 9.11
N VAL A 96 -4.68 -20.20 9.29
CA VAL A 96 -4.89 -20.83 10.62
C VAL A 96 -4.22 -22.18 10.62
N TYR A 97 -3.47 -22.49 11.66
CA TYR A 97 -2.92 -23.84 11.87
C TYR A 97 -4.04 -24.76 12.33
N LEU A 98 -4.40 -25.74 11.52
CA LEU A 98 -5.46 -26.71 11.77
C LEU A 98 -5.04 -28.08 11.22
N PRO A 99 -4.17 -28.81 11.94
CA PRO A 99 -3.80 -30.16 11.57
C PRO A 99 -4.98 -31.12 11.74
N GLY A 100 -5.00 -32.22 11.01
CA GLY A 100 -5.98 -33.29 11.16
C GLY A 100 -7.24 -33.17 10.30
N GLY A 101 -7.40 -32.12 9.52
CA GLY A 101 -8.43 -32.05 8.48
C GLY A 101 -9.85 -31.71 8.97
N ASP A 102 -10.02 -31.25 10.21
CA ASP A 102 -11.32 -30.81 10.72
C ASP A 102 -11.95 -29.80 9.78
N GLN A 103 -13.12 -30.15 9.25
CA GLN A 103 -13.91 -29.28 8.37
C GLN A 103 -14.75 -28.35 9.27
N LEU A 104 -14.20 -27.18 9.55
CA LEU A 104 -14.98 -26.11 10.17
C LEU A 104 -15.90 -25.48 9.12
N ASP A 105 -17.08 -25.11 9.56
CA ASP A 105 -17.98 -24.29 8.73
C ASP A 105 -17.48 -22.82 8.68
N TRP A 106 -16.56 -22.59 7.76
CA TRP A 106 -16.01 -21.25 7.54
C TRP A 106 -17.04 -20.26 6.98
N GLN A 107 -18.18 -20.73 6.44
CA GLN A 107 -19.27 -19.88 5.95
C GLN A 107 -19.93 -19.12 7.09
N SER A 108 -19.90 -19.65 8.31
CA SER A 108 -20.39 -18.96 9.49
C SER A 108 -19.70 -17.62 9.79
N LEU A 109 -18.51 -17.36 9.20
CA LEU A 109 -17.87 -16.04 9.24
C LEU A 109 -18.62 -14.97 8.46
N CYS A 110 -19.47 -15.38 7.50
CA CYS A 110 -20.17 -14.48 6.57
C CYS A 110 -21.43 -13.85 7.16
N GLU A 111 -21.76 -14.09 8.42
CA GLU A 111 -22.86 -13.44 9.08
C GLU A 111 -22.65 -11.93 9.11
N GLN A 112 -23.64 -11.19 8.67
CA GLN A 112 -23.65 -9.74 8.77
C GLN A 112 -23.50 -9.36 10.25
N ASP A 113 -22.50 -8.54 10.56
CA ASP A 113 -22.26 -8.11 11.92
C ASP A 113 -23.41 -7.20 12.36
N GLY A 114 -24.41 -7.79 13.02
CA GLY A 114 -25.58 -7.08 13.55
C GLY A 114 -25.23 -6.07 14.66
N SER A 115 -23.95 -5.97 15.04
CA SER A 115 -23.47 -5.06 16.08
C SER A 115 -23.37 -3.60 15.63
N ASP A 116 -23.35 -3.34 14.32
CA ASP A 116 -23.20 -1.97 13.77
C ASP A 116 -24.35 -1.67 12.78
N LYS A 117 -25.57 -1.52 13.31
CA LYS A 117 -26.83 -1.29 12.57
C LYS A 117 -26.84 -0.05 11.65
N GLY A 118 -25.72 0.43 11.17
CA GLY A 118 -25.60 1.59 10.28
C GLY A 118 -24.40 1.55 9.36
N SER A 119 -23.39 0.73 9.63
CA SER A 119 -22.13 0.74 8.85
C SER A 119 -22.14 -0.15 7.61
N GLY A 120 -23.08 -1.08 7.49
CA GLY A 120 -23.11 -2.10 6.43
C GLY A 120 -21.83 -2.96 6.42
N ALA A 121 -21.24 -3.22 7.58
CA ALA A 121 -20.09 -4.07 7.74
C ALA A 121 -20.40 -5.52 7.34
N TYR A 122 -19.51 -6.19 6.62
CA TYR A 122 -19.66 -7.61 6.29
C TYR A 122 -18.31 -8.31 6.13
N ILE A 123 -18.38 -9.63 6.21
CA ILE A 123 -17.35 -10.57 5.82
C ILE A 123 -17.93 -11.47 4.74
N LYS A 124 -17.16 -11.71 3.67
CA LYS A 124 -17.48 -12.68 2.62
C LYS A 124 -16.29 -13.59 2.42
N LEU A 125 -16.51 -14.88 2.53
CA LEU A 125 -15.52 -15.90 2.23
C LEU A 125 -15.47 -16.13 0.71
N LEU A 126 -14.30 -15.95 0.11
CA LEU A 126 -14.09 -16.12 -1.31
C LEU A 126 -13.54 -17.52 -1.64
N THR A 127 -12.53 -17.94 -0.88
CA THR A 127 -11.83 -19.21 -1.09
C THR A 127 -11.35 -19.78 0.23
N VAL A 128 -11.41 -21.10 0.34
CA VAL A 128 -10.79 -21.88 1.40
C VAL A 128 -9.87 -22.90 0.73
N CYS A 129 -8.61 -22.94 1.15
CA CYS A 129 -7.65 -23.92 0.65
C CYS A 129 -6.64 -24.28 1.73
N ARG A 130 -5.78 -25.24 1.45
CA ARG A 130 -4.69 -25.67 2.34
C ARG A 130 -3.34 -25.17 1.86
N HIS A 131 -2.41 -24.99 2.80
CA HIS A 131 -1.02 -24.66 2.49
C HIS A 131 -0.08 -25.21 3.57
N SER A 132 1.15 -25.49 3.18
CA SER A 132 2.15 -26.10 4.07
C SER A 132 2.71 -25.14 5.14
N ARG A 133 2.59 -23.82 4.96
CA ARG A 133 3.22 -22.82 5.83
C ARG A 133 2.24 -21.74 6.28
N LYS A 134 2.51 -21.20 7.49
CA LYS A 134 1.79 -20.04 8.02
C LYS A 134 2.06 -18.80 7.19
N LEU A 135 1.01 -18.04 6.88
CA LEU A 135 1.12 -16.70 6.27
C LEU A 135 1.78 -15.74 7.27
N ARG A 136 2.84 -15.06 6.86
CA ARG A 136 3.58 -14.12 7.68
C ARG A 136 3.41 -12.69 7.20
N ARG A 137 3.70 -11.72 8.04
CA ARG A 137 3.69 -10.32 7.66
C ARG A 137 4.71 -10.05 6.55
N GLY A 138 4.28 -9.29 5.54
CA GLY A 138 5.12 -8.88 4.42
C GLY A 138 5.32 -9.95 3.34
N THR A 139 4.55 -11.06 3.36
CA THR A 139 4.65 -12.13 2.35
C THR A 139 3.80 -11.89 1.11
N HIS A 140 2.92 -10.90 1.11
CA HIS A 140 2.19 -10.56 -0.12
C HIS A 140 3.13 -9.91 -1.15
N LYS A 141 2.90 -10.20 -2.42
CA LYS A 141 3.62 -9.61 -3.55
C LYS A 141 3.25 -8.14 -3.73
N ALA A 142 1.94 -7.87 -3.77
CA ALA A 142 1.40 -6.55 -4.05
C ALA A 142 -0.01 -6.38 -3.50
N ASN A 143 -0.56 -5.18 -3.64
CA ASN A 143 -1.98 -4.90 -3.48
C ASN A 143 -2.47 -4.24 -4.77
N ALA A 144 -3.50 -4.80 -5.38
CA ALA A 144 -4.22 -4.16 -6.47
C ALA A 144 -5.25 -3.18 -5.89
N PHE A 145 -5.28 -1.96 -6.42
CA PHE A 145 -6.19 -0.92 -5.97
C PHE A 145 -7.19 -0.56 -7.07
N LYS A 146 -8.45 -0.37 -6.65
CA LYS A 146 -9.48 0.27 -7.47
C LYS A 146 -10.04 1.44 -6.68
N LEU A 147 -9.82 2.65 -7.16
CA LEU A 147 -10.23 3.87 -6.49
C LEU A 147 -11.29 4.58 -7.33
N VAL A 148 -12.33 5.06 -6.66
CA VAL A 148 -13.31 5.99 -7.26
C VAL A 148 -13.02 7.37 -6.68
N VAL A 149 -12.75 8.33 -7.55
CA VAL A 149 -12.57 9.73 -7.20
C VAL A 149 -13.85 10.47 -7.56
N SER A 150 -14.56 10.92 -6.55
CA SER A 150 -15.84 11.65 -6.70
C SER A 150 -15.66 13.16 -6.51
N SER A 151 -16.72 13.91 -6.79
CA SER A 151 -16.73 15.38 -6.60
C SER A 151 -15.50 16.07 -7.22
N LEU A 152 -15.19 15.72 -8.47
CA LEU A 152 -14.09 16.36 -9.19
C LEU A 152 -14.37 17.85 -9.37
N GLU A 153 -13.42 18.68 -8.98
CA GLU A 153 -13.43 20.14 -9.12
C GLU A 153 -12.16 20.56 -9.87
N SER A 154 -12.32 21.28 -10.96
CA SER A 154 -11.21 21.91 -11.69
C SER A 154 -11.18 23.39 -11.35
N SER A 155 -10.00 23.93 -11.14
CA SER A 155 -9.83 25.35 -10.81
C SER A 155 -10.16 26.32 -11.96
N SER A 156 -10.18 25.82 -13.19
CA SER A 156 -10.28 26.67 -14.39
C SER A 156 -11.34 26.24 -15.42
N LEU A 157 -11.88 25.01 -15.32
CA LEU A 157 -12.73 24.43 -16.35
C LEU A 157 -13.93 23.70 -15.73
N THR A 158 -15.07 23.70 -16.40
CA THR A 158 -16.22 22.89 -15.97
C THR A 158 -16.02 21.41 -16.29
N ARG A 159 -16.63 20.51 -15.51
CA ARG A 159 -16.52 19.04 -15.69
C ARG A 159 -16.94 18.54 -17.07
N CYS A 160 -17.77 19.28 -17.77
CA CYS A 160 -18.26 18.95 -19.12
C CYS A 160 -17.41 19.56 -20.22
N ASP A 161 -16.39 20.35 -19.87
CA ASP A 161 -15.53 21.01 -20.83
C ASP A 161 -14.67 19.98 -21.56
N VAL A 162 -14.60 20.08 -22.89
CA VAL A 162 -13.76 19.22 -23.73
C VAL A 162 -12.30 19.39 -23.36
N ALA A 163 -11.86 20.64 -23.12
CA ALA A 163 -10.51 20.96 -22.72
C ALA A 163 -10.09 20.26 -21.40
N PHE A 164 -11.00 20.12 -20.43
CA PHE A 164 -10.73 19.38 -19.20
C PHE A 164 -10.50 17.88 -19.47
N LYS A 165 -11.35 17.28 -20.32
CA LYS A 165 -11.22 15.85 -20.69
C LYS A 165 -9.92 15.59 -21.43
N ASP A 166 -9.54 16.50 -22.35
CA ASP A 166 -8.31 16.37 -23.11
C ASP A 166 -7.07 16.51 -22.22
N GLN A 167 -7.06 17.48 -21.30
CA GLN A 167 -5.96 17.62 -20.32
C GLN A 167 -5.86 16.37 -19.42
N LEU A 168 -6.98 15.83 -18.95
CA LEU A 168 -6.99 14.63 -18.14
C LEU A 168 -6.48 13.42 -18.93
N ALA A 169 -6.93 13.25 -20.18
CA ALA A 169 -6.49 12.18 -21.06
C ALA A 169 -4.98 12.26 -21.34
N GLN A 170 -4.45 13.44 -21.64
CA GLN A 170 -3.01 13.65 -21.84
C GLN A 170 -2.20 13.30 -20.57
N LYS A 171 -2.69 13.71 -19.39
CA LYS A 171 -2.04 13.39 -18.11
C LYS A 171 -2.04 11.90 -17.86
N ILE A 172 -3.17 11.22 -18.08
CA ILE A 172 -3.28 9.76 -17.93
C ILE A 172 -2.32 9.05 -18.90
N LYS A 173 -2.25 9.51 -20.15
CA LYS A 173 -1.34 8.95 -21.15
C LYS A 173 0.12 9.06 -20.68
N ALA A 174 0.56 10.24 -20.24
CA ALA A 174 1.92 10.43 -19.72
C ALA A 174 2.22 9.50 -18.52
N LEU A 175 1.27 9.37 -17.58
CA LEU A 175 1.40 8.46 -16.44
C LEU A 175 1.52 6.98 -16.84
N CYS A 176 0.81 6.56 -17.87
CA CYS A 176 0.86 5.19 -18.37
C CYS A 176 2.15 4.88 -19.15
N GLU A 177 2.64 5.84 -19.91
CA GLU A 177 3.81 5.67 -20.79
C GLU A 177 5.14 5.87 -20.05
N GLN A 178 5.19 6.81 -19.11
CA GLN A 178 6.43 7.23 -18.47
C GLN A 178 6.51 6.89 -16.98
N GLY A 179 5.42 6.31 -16.40
CA GLY A 179 5.35 5.98 -14.99
C GLY A 179 5.10 7.17 -14.07
N VAL A 180 5.38 7.00 -12.78
CA VAL A 180 5.16 8.02 -11.75
C VAL A 180 6.34 8.08 -10.78
N PRO A 181 6.77 9.29 -10.33
CA PRO A 181 7.69 9.41 -9.22
C PRO A 181 7.05 8.81 -7.95
N ASN A 182 7.68 7.79 -7.37
CA ASN A 182 7.09 7.01 -6.28
C ASN A 182 7.35 7.65 -4.92
N TYR A 183 6.80 8.83 -4.66
CA TYR A 183 6.88 9.50 -3.37
C TYR A 183 6.17 8.73 -2.27
N PHE A 184 6.76 8.70 -1.09
CA PHE A 184 6.04 8.29 0.12
C PHE A 184 5.00 9.35 0.49
N GLY A 185 3.74 8.94 0.58
CA GLY A 185 2.65 9.83 0.98
C GLY A 185 2.61 10.11 2.49
N GLU A 186 1.73 11.03 2.91
CA GLU A 186 1.59 11.54 4.28
C GLU A 186 1.42 10.45 5.34
N GLN A 187 0.69 9.38 5.03
CA GLN A 187 0.48 8.27 5.95
C GLN A 187 1.79 7.66 6.46
N ARG A 188 2.85 7.69 5.62
CA ARG A 188 4.18 7.17 5.98
C ARG A 188 4.83 7.94 7.12
N PHE A 189 4.55 9.22 7.20
CA PHE A 189 5.16 10.10 8.19
C PHE A 189 4.40 10.14 9.52
N GLY A 190 3.11 9.77 9.52
CA GLY A 190 2.26 9.84 10.70
C GLY A 190 2.19 11.27 11.29
N ARG A 191 1.53 11.43 12.42
CA ARG A 191 1.31 12.78 12.97
C ARG A 191 2.60 13.48 13.45
N ASN A 192 3.58 12.74 14.01
CA ASN A 192 4.75 13.35 14.64
C ASN A 192 6.05 12.52 14.51
N ASN A 193 6.10 11.52 13.62
CA ASN A 193 7.25 10.62 13.55
C ASN A 193 8.53 11.34 13.08
N LEU A 194 8.41 12.34 12.20
CA LEU A 194 9.57 13.12 11.74
C LEU A 194 10.11 14.02 12.85
N ALA A 195 9.25 14.71 13.62
CA ALA A 195 9.68 15.52 14.74
C ALA A 195 10.37 14.66 15.83
N LYS A 196 9.81 13.49 16.11
CA LYS A 196 10.42 12.52 17.04
C LYS A 196 11.75 11.97 16.52
N ALA A 197 11.86 11.73 15.20
CA ALA A 197 13.12 11.30 14.58
C ALA A 197 14.19 12.39 14.72
N ARG A 198 13.88 13.66 14.45
CA ARG A 198 14.79 14.78 14.67
C ARG A 198 15.27 14.84 16.13
N ALA A 199 14.34 14.73 17.09
CA ALA A 199 14.69 14.72 18.53
C ALA A 199 15.56 13.51 18.91
N LEU A 200 15.36 12.34 18.28
CA LEU A 200 16.18 11.16 18.48
C LEU A 200 17.62 11.39 18.03
N PHE A 201 17.84 12.05 16.89
CA PHE A 201 19.18 12.34 16.38
C PHE A 201 19.88 13.48 17.14
N SER A 202 19.12 14.51 17.55
CA SER A 202 19.71 15.69 18.22
C SER A 202 20.03 15.45 19.69
N ALA A 203 19.19 14.69 20.41
CA ALA A 203 19.25 14.59 21.86
C ALA A 203 19.59 13.18 22.39
N ASN A 204 19.94 12.23 21.51
CA ASN A 204 20.19 10.82 21.87
C ASN A 204 19.13 10.25 22.84
N LYS A 205 17.87 10.66 22.68
CA LYS A 205 16.77 10.33 23.57
C LYS A 205 16.43 8.84 23.47
N ARG A 206 16.41 8.13 24.60
CA ARG A 206 15.96 6.74 24.64
C ARG A 206 14.48 6.65 24.27
N MET A 207 14.15 5.68 23.43
CA MET A 207 12.80 5.46 22.89
C MET A 207 12.53 3.96 22.81
N PRO A 208 11.28 3.49 23.05
CA PRO A 208 10.91 2.10 22.85
C PRO A 208 11.25 1.63 21.43
N ARG A 209 11.70 0.38 21.29
CA ARG A 209 12.21 -0.20 20.02
C ARG A 209 11.24 -0.02 18.85
N GLU A 210 9.95 -0.26 19.06
CA GLU A 210 8.93 -0.13 18.02
C GLU A 210 8.77 1.33 17.56
N GLN A 211 8.69 2.26 18.52
CA GLN A 211 8.56 3.68 18.21
C GLN A 211 9.83 4.21 17.51
N ARG A 212 11.01 3.76 17.94
CA ARG A 212 12.30 4.10 17.30
C ARG A 212 12.31 3.60 15.84
N SER A 213 11.84 2.37 15.60
CA SER A 213 11.76 1.80 14.24
C SER A 213 10.86 2.63 13.33
N LEU A 214 9.68 3.05 13.82
CA LEU A 214 8.77 3.90 13.06
C LEU A 214 9.37 5.28 12.74
N CYS A 215 10.04 5.90 13.72
CA CYS A 215 10.70 7.19 13.53
C CYS A 215 11.84 7.11 12.49
N LEU A 216 12.70 6.09 12.58
CA LEU A 216 13.79 5.86 11.62
C LEU A 216 13.26 5.59 10.23
N SER A 217 12.18 4.80 10.13
CA SER A 217 11.51 4.51 8.86
C SER A 217 10.94 5.78 8.22
N ALA A 218 10.29 6.65 9.00
CA ALA A 218 9.78 7.94 8.53
C ALA A 218 10.91 8.86 8.08
N ALA A 219 12.01 8.93 8.84
CA ALA A 219 13.18 9.73 8.47
C ALA A 219 13.81 9.29 7.14
N ARG A 220 13.99 7.98 6.94
CA ARG A 220 14.50 7.43 5.67
C ARG A 220 13.58 7.78 4.50
N SER A 221 12.28 7.62 4.68
CA SER A 221 11.29 7.96 3.65
C SER A 221 11.28 9.45 3.31
N TYR A 222 11.53 10.30 4.32
CA TYR A 222 11.66 11.75 4.11
C TYR A 222 12.90 12.07 3.27
N LEU A 223 14.06 11.51 3.61
CA LEU A 223 15.30 11.70 2.83
C LEU A 223 15.15 11.19 1.40
N PHE A 224 14.52 10.03 1.22
CA PHE A 224 14.20 9.51 -0.10
C PHE A 224 13.35 10.50 -0.89
N ASN A 225 12.28 11.03 -0.30
CA ASN A 225 11.44 12.00 -0.97
C ASN A 225 12.20 13.29 -1.35
N GLN A 226 13.16 13.74 -0.52
CA GLN A 226 13.99 14.91 -0.85
C GLN A 226 14.87 14.66 -2.08
N VAL A 227 15.50 13.48 -2.16
CA VAL A 227 16.32 13.10 -3.31
C VAL A 227 15.44 12.98 -4.57
N LEU A 228 14.29 12.31 -4.45
CA LEU A 228 13.36 12.16 -5.56
C LEU A 228 12.81 13.51 -6.03
N ASP A 229 12.51 14.42 -5.10
CA ASP A 229 12.02 15.77 -5.42
C ASP A 229 13.06 16.58 -6.22
N ALA A 230 14.33 16.53 -5.81
CA ALA A 230 15.41 17.17 -6.55
C ALA A 230 15.55 16.58 -7.95
N ARG A 231 15.40 15.26 -8.11
CA ARG A 231 15.46 14.58 -9.41
C ARG A 231 14.28 14.92 -10.30
N VAL A 232 13.08 15.02 -9.74
CA VAL A 232 11.87 15.45 -10.48
C VAL A 232 12.03 16.90 -10.95
N ALA A 233 12.54 17.78 -10.08
CA ALA A 233 12.81 19.18 -10.44
C ALA A 233 13.88 19.31 -11.53
N ALA A 234 14.84 18.39 -11.59
CA ALA A 234 15.89 18.33 -12.61
C ALA A 234 15.50 17.51 -13.85
N ASP A 235 14.26 17.00 -13.92
CA ASP A 235 13.73 16.16 -15.01
C ASP A 235 14.56 14.91 -15.33
N ASN A 236 15.16 14.29 -14.30
CA ASN A 236 15.99 13.08 -14.42
C ASN A 236 15.62 11.97 -13.42
N TRP A 237 14.37 11.99 -12.93
CA TRP A 237 13.90 11.05 -11.93
C TRP A 237 13.71 9.62 -12.45
N SER A 238 13.55 9.45 -13.77
CA SER A 238 13.37 8.17 -14.46
C SER A 238 14.63 7.71 -15.20
N THR A 239 15.71 8.50 -15.21
CA THR A 239 16.95 8.16 -15.88
C THR A 239 17.98 7.61 -14.89
N TYR A 240 18.91 6.80 -15.37
CA TYR A 240 20.04 6.33 -14.58
C TYR A 240 21.03 7.47 -14.32
N LEU A 241 21.52 7.59 -13.10
CA LEU A 241 22.63 8.45 -12.73
C LEU A 241 23.74 7.63 -12.07
N ASP A 242 24.98 8.02 -12.29
CA ASP A 242 26.13 7.38 -11.64
C ASP A 242 25.97 7.37 -10.11
N GLY A 243 26.16 6.18 -9.52
CA GLY A 243 25.95 5.95 -8.10
C GLY A 243 24.54 5.49 -7.71
N ASP A 244 23.61 5.38 -8.66
CA ASP A 244 22.31 4.79 -8.40
C ASP A 244 22.44 3.31 -8.05
N VAL A 245 21.67 2.89 -7.04
CA VAL A 245 21.53 1.48 -6.67
C VAL A 245 20.39 0.87 -7.45
N LEU A 246 20.74 0.01 -8.39
CA LEU A 246 19.80 -0.70 -9.24
C LEU A 246 19.27 -1.95 -8.55
N MET A 247 18.09 -2.40 -8.95
CA MET A 247 17.48 -3.64 -8.48
C MET A 247 17.18 -4.52 -9.71
N LEU A 248 17.67 -5.76 -9.65
CA LEU A 248 17.39 -6.73 -10.71
C LEU A 248 15.91 -7.10 -10.71
N ASP A 249 15.25 -7.00 -11.84
CA ASP A 249 13.85 -7.35 -12.01
C ASP A 249 13.59 -8.82 -11.63
N GLY A 250 12.45 -9.07 -11.00
CA GLY A 250 12.09 -10.41 -10.51
C GLY A 250 12.88 -10.89 -9.30
N SER A 251 13.79 -10.10 -8.73
CA SER A 251 14.58 -10.44 -7.56
C SER A 251 14.62 -9.30 -6.52
N ARG A 252 15.27 -9.55 -5.39
CA ARG A 252 15.58 -8.51 -4.38
C ARG A 252 17.07 -8.14 -4.40
N SER A 253 17.81 -8.65 -5.38
CA SER A 253 19.23 -8.35 -5.53
C SER A 253 19.42 -6.89 -5.96
N ARG A 254 20.38 -6.23 -5.33
CA ARG A 254 20.73 -4.83 -5.58
C ARG A 254 22.20 -4.73 -5.94
N PHE A 255 22.53 -3.86 -6.85
CA PHE A 255 23.90 -3.63 -7.31
C PHE A 255 24.09 -2.17 -7.70
N VAL A 256 25.32 -1.75 -7.71
CA VAL A 256 25.77 -0.46 -8.28
C VAL A 256 26.60 -0.80 -9.50
N LEU A 257 26.47 -0.05 -10.56
CA LEU A 257 27.35 -0.22 -11.73
C LEU A 257 28.72 0.38 -11.38
N ASP A 258 29.77 -0.45 -11.45
CA ASP A 258 31.13 0.01 -11.28
C ASP A 258 31.58 0.84 -12.50
N GLU A 259 32.54 1.76 -12.29
CA GLU A 259 33.06 2.61 -13.38
C GLU A 259 33.63 1.82 -14.57
N ASP A 260 34.13 0.61 -14.32
CA ASP A 260 34.72 -0.30 -15.31
C ASP A 260 33.70 -1.30 -15.91
N SER A 261 32.41 -1.27 -15.51
CA SER A 261 31.45 -2.21 -16.08
C SER A 261 31.15 -1.86 -17.54
N VAL A 262 31.47 -2.80 -18.44
CA VAL A 262 31.36 -2.69 -19.90
C VAL A 262 29.93 -2.44 -20.40
N ASP A 263 28.93 -2.63 -19.52
CA ASP A 263 27.50 -2.61 -19.86
C ASP A 263 26.74 -1.37 -19.35
N LYS A 264 27.43 -0.31 -18.89
CA LYS A 264 26.75 0.90 -18.37
C LYS A 264 25.79 1.52 -19.38
N GLU A 265 26.21 1.65 -20.62
CA GLU A 265 25.41 2.26 -21.69
C GLU A 265 24.17 1.39 -22.00
N GLN A 266 24.36 0.06 -22.03
CA GLN A 266 23.26 -0.87 -22.28
C GLN A 266 22.25 -0.87 -21.12
N VAL A 267 22.71 -0.89 -19.87
CA VAL A 267 21.84 -0.86 -18.69
C VAL A 267 21.09 0.47 -18.59
N ALA A 268 21.75 1.59 -18.89
CA ALA A 268 21.09 2.90 -18.95
C ALA A 268 20.00 2.91 -20.03
N ALA A 269 20.31 2.40 -21.24
CA ALA A 269 19.33 2.30 -22.32
C ALA A 269 18.14 1.38 -21.96
N ASP A 270 18.38 0.28 -21.26
CA ASP A 270 17.32 -0.64 -20.82
C ASP A 270 16.39 -0.02 -19.75
N ILE A 271 16.92 0.90 -18.92
CA ILE A 271 16.13 1.65 -17.94
C ILE A 271 15.28 2.72 -18.63
N ASP A 272 15.86 3.44 -19.59
CA ASP A 272 15.19 4.52 -20.31
C ASP A 272 14.08 4.02 -21.27
N GLN A 273 14.11 2.72 -21.63
CA GLN A 273 13.09 2.08 -22.48
C GLN A 273 11.90 1.48 -21.72
N ARG A 274 11.90 1.49 -20.37
CA ARG A 274 10.83 0.95 -19.51
C ARG A 274 9.98 2.04 -18.92
#